data_a3fa28685ab3ed90fb8b1483337644bb
#
_entry.id   a3fa28685ab3ed90fb8b1483337644bb
#
_cell.length_a   1.000
_cell.length_b   1.000
_cell.length_c   1.000
_cell.angle_alpha   90.00
_cell.angle_beta   90.00
_cell.angle_gamma   90.00
#
_symmetry.space_group_name_H-M   'P 1'
#
loop_
_entity.id
_entity.type
_entity.pdbx_description
1 polymer ?
#
loop_
_entity_poly.entity_id
_entity_poly.type
_entity_poly.pdbx_seq_one_letter_code
_entity_poly.pdbx_strand_id
1 'polypeptide(L)'
;MPGQRPRQVAGRAFSRTVARAYFHIVFTLPHELSALMLQNKRLLYDLLFRTSAATLLEVARDPKHLGADIGLLSVLHTWGQNLQHHPHVHCVVPAGGLDIDGSRWVAASRKFFLPVRVLSRVFRGKFTAALRQLLLEDKLQFHGSLEQLADPERFRKFLRQLFTREWVVYAKPPFGGAEHVLNYLARYTHRVAISNHRLVAFKDDHVSFRWKDYAGDSKQKVMTVSTDEFLRRFLIHVLPKGLVRIRHFGLFANRKRSASLLRCRFLLRVTALPQEPTPAAQQIRCPLCAEPMLVVERITSHQLLSAPAMSPLKPRLDSS
;
A
#
# COMPACT_ATOMS: atom_id res chain seq x y z
N MET A 1 -21.15 0.48 13.63
CA MET A 1 -21.06 1.28 12.40
C MET A 1 -19.59 1.40 11.96
N PRO A 2 -19.10 0.75 10.86
CA PRO A 2 -17.69 0.78 10.45
C PRO A 2 -17.34 1.91 9.47
N GLY A 3 -18.02 3.04 9.48
CA GLY A 3 -17.92 4.06 8.40
C GLY A 3 -16.95 5.22 8.59
N GLN A 4 -16.31 5.41 9.76
CA GLN A 4 -15.56 6.66 10.03
C GLN A 4 -14.05 6.59 9.83
N ARG A 5 -13.41 5.42 9.84
CA ARG A 5 -11.95 5.30 9.67
C ARG A 5 -11.42 5.63 8.25
N PRO A 6 -12.12 5.32 7.14
CA PRO A 6 -11.64 5.65 5.80
C PRO A 6 -11.52 7.16 5.55
N ARG A 7 -12.44 7.96 6.07
CA ARG A 7 -12.45 9.42 5.90
C ARG A 7 -11.29 10.12 6.65
N GLN A 8 -10.91 9.65 7.84
CA GLN A 8 -9.80 10.24 8.60
C GLN A 8 -8.42 9.98 7.97
N VAL A 9 -8.21 8.78 7.41
CA VAL A 9 -6.94 8.47 6.68
C VAL A 9 -6.90 9.24 5.37
N ALA A 10 -8.00 9.33 4.63
CA ALA A 10 -8.12 10.15 3.44
C ALA A 10 -7.91 11.63 3.75
N GLY A 11 -8.52 12.18 4.81
CA GLY A 11 -8.36 13.58 5.22
C GLY A 11 -6.91 13.94 5.58
N ARG A 12 -6.19 13.09 6.32
CA ARG A 12 -4.76 13.29 6.61
C ARG A 12 -3.87 13.17 5.38
N ALA A 13 -4.25 12.38 4.39
CA ALA A 13 -3.53 12.27 3.12
C ALA A 13 -3.87 13.48 2.21
N PHE A 14 -5.08 14.03 2.28
CA PHE A 14 -5.52 15.19 1.49
C PHE A 14 -4.77 16.48 1.85
N SER A 15 -4.49 16.73 3.13
CA SER A 15 -3.66 17.85 3.57
C SER A 15 -2.23 17.80 3.05
N ARG A 16 -1.85 16.72 2.35
CA ARG A 16 -0.51 16.44 1.81
C ARG A 16 -0.42 16.58 0.29
N THR A 17 -1.50 16.98 -0.37
CA THR A 17 -1.49 17.12 -1.84
C THR A 17 -0.77 18.38 -2.27
N VAL A 18 0.01 18.28 -3.33
CA VAL A 18 0.87 19.34 -3.84
C VAL A 18 0.57 19.69 -5.29
N ALA A 19 0.05 18.75 -6.08
CA ALA A 19 -0.15 18.92 -7.51
C ALA A 19 -1.60 18.63 -7.92
N ARG A 20 -2.02 19.20 -9.07
CA ARG A 20 -3.34 18.94 -9.64
C ARG A 20 -3.49 17.57 -10.29
N ALA A 21 -2.38 16.93 -10.63
CA ALA A 21 -2.35 15.62 -11.30
C ALA A 21 -1.35 14.68 -10.61
N TYR A 22 -1.68 13.40 -10.59
CA TYR A 22 -0.85 12.34 -10.01
C TYR A 22 -0.77 11.17 -10.95
N PHE A 23 0.43 10.61 -11.09
CA PHE A 23 0.65 9.35 -11.76
C PHE A 23 0.52 8.18 -10.77
N HIS A 24 -0.01 7.10 -11.29
CA HIS A 24 -0.10 5.83 -10.57
C HIS A 24 0.82 4.81 -11.23
N ILE A 25 1.84 4.39 -10.50
CA ILE A 25 2.86 3.47 -10.97
C ILE A 25 2.81 2.21 -10.11
N VAL A 26 2.85 1.04 -10.73
CA VAL A 26 2.82 -0.25 -10.05
C VAL A 26 4.10 -1.01 -10.36
N PHE A 27 4.80 -1.45 -9.33
CA PHE A 27 5.94 -2.34 -9.41
C PHE A 27 5.53 -3.73 -8.97
N THR A 28 5.65 -4.70 -9.85
CA THR A 28 5.26 -6.08 -9.63
C THR A 28 6.48 -6.99 -9.64
N LEU A 29 6.53 -7.92 -8.70
CA LEU A 29 7.58 -8.95 -8.68
C LEU A 29 7.17 -10.16 -9.52
N PRO A 30 8.13 -10.85 -10.15
CA PRO A 30 7.88 -12.12 -10.82
C PRO A 30 7.38 -13.17 -9.83
N HIS A 31 6.54 -14.08 -10.32
CA HIS A 31 5.91 -15.10 -9.48
C HIS A 31 6.92 -16.10 -8.89
N GLU A 32 8.05 -16.27 -9.52
CA GLU A 32 9.16 -17.12 -9.06
C GLU A 32 9.67 -16.68 -7.67
N LEU A 33 9.53 -15.40 -7.35
CA LEU A 33 9.89 -14.87 -6.03
C LEU A 33 8.81 -15.13 -4.97
N SER A 34 7.62 -15.60 -5.34
CA SER A 34 6.48 -15.68 -4.41
C SER A 34 6.76 -16.53 -3.19
N ALA A 35 7.35 -17.72 -3.35
CA ALA A 35 7.68 -18.62 -2.25
C ALA A 35 8.72 -17.99 -1.31
N LEU A 36 9.79 -17.39 -1.86
CA LEU A 36 10.81 -16.70 -1.08
C LEU A 36 10.24 -15.50 -0.31
N MET A 37 9.33 -14.76 -0.93
CA MET A 37 8.63 -13.64 -0.31
C MET A 37 7.76 -14.07 0.87
N LEU A 38 7.08 -15.22 0.75
CA LEU A 38 6.23 -15.76 1.83
C LEU A 38 7.03 -16.18 3.05
N GLN A 39 8.20 -16.76 2.87
CA GLN A 39 9.08 -17.16 3.98
C GLN A 39 9.76 -15.96 4.64
N ASN A 40 10.02 -14.87 3.88
CA ASN A 40 10.76 -13.70 4.32
C ASN A 40 9.90 -12.41 4.29
N LYS A 41 8.62 -12.50 4.64
CA LYS A 41 7.63 -11.42 4.42
C LYS A 41 8.11 -10.03 4.84
N ARG A 42 8.54 -9.86 6.11
CA ARG A 42 8.93 -8.54 6.63
C ARG A 42 10.11 -7.96 5.86
N LEU A 43 11.13 -8.76 5.67
CA LEU A 43 12.38 -8.36 5.02
C LEU A 43 12.17 -8.00 3.55
N LEU A 44 11.48 -8.87 2.81
CA LEU A 44 11.34 -8.71 1.36
C LEU A 44 10.22 -7.73 0.98
N TYR A 45 9.19 -7.55 1.79
CA TYR A 45 8.23 -6.45 1.58
C TYR A 45 8.90 -5.09 1.84
N ASP A 46 9.78 -5.01 2.85
CA ASP A 46 10.58 -3.81 3.09
C ASP A 46 11.52 -3.52 1.91
N LEU A 47 12.17 -4.56 1.39
CA LEU A 47 13.01 -4.46 0.20
C LEU A 47 12.22 -3.97 -1.02
N LEU A 48 11.02 -4.52 -1.26
CA LEU A 48 10.15 -4.11 -2.36
C LEU A 48 9.80 -2.61 -2.28
N PHE A 49 9.46 -2.11 -1.10
CA PHE A 49 9.24 -0.68 -0.89
C PHE A 49 10.48 0.16 -1.19
N ARG A 50 11.63 -0.23 -0.63
CA ARG A 50 12.87 0.54 -0.79
C ARG A 50 13.34 0.58 -2.24
N THR A 51 13.32 -0.55 -2.93
CA THR A 51 13.82 -0.64 -4.31
C THR A 51 12.90 0.04 -5.31
N SER A 52 11.57 -0.07 -5.15
CA SER A 52 10.62 0.66 -6.01
C SER A 52 10.74 2.18 -5.83
N ALA A 53 10.85 2.65 -4.58
CA ALA A 53 11.04 4.06 -4.29
C ALA A 53 12.39 4.59 -4.80
N ALA A 54 13.49 3.88 -4.54
CA ALA A 54 14.82 4.25 -5.02
C ALA A 54 14.88 4.31 -6.55
N THR A 55 14.19 3.39 -7.24
CA THR A 55 14.08 3.40 -8.69
C THR A 55 13.40 4.68 -9.21
N LEU A 56 12.24 5.04 -8.63
CA LEU A 56 11.51 6.23 -9.04
C LEU A 56 12.31 7.51 -8.76
N LEU A 57 12.93 7.61 -7.59
CA LEU A 57 13.70 8.77 -7.19
C LEU A 57 14.93 8.97 -8.10
N GLU A 58 15.65 7.89 -8.40
CA GLU A 58 16.85 7.95 -9.25
C GLU A 58 16.51 8.31 -10.69
N VAL A 59 15.54 7.61 -11.30
CA VAL A 59 15.17 7.85 -12.70
C VAL A 59 14.53 9.22 -12.87
N ALA A 60 13.76 9.71 -11.89
CA ALA A 60 13.18 11.05 -11.95
C ALA A 60 14.23 12.15 -11.81
N ARG A 61 15.30 11.93 -11.06
CA ARG A 61 16.38 12.88 -10.86
C ARG A 61 17.29 13.03 -12.09
N ASP A 62 17.35 12.00 -12.93
CA ASP A 62 18.16 12.05 -14.16
C ASP A 62 17.62 13.14 -15.10
N PRO A 63 18.49 14.13 -15.51
CA PRO A 63 18.10 15.20 -16.45
C PRO A 63 17.61 14.70 -17.80
N LYS A 64 18.01 13.50 -18.23
CA LYS A 64 17.51 12.86 -19.45
C LYS A 64 16.02 12.48 -19.37
N HIS A 65 15.44 12.48 -18.16
CA HIS A 65 14.06 12.12 -17.93
C HIS A 65 13.25 13.31 -17.39
N LEU A 66 13.20 13.47 -16.06
CA LEU A 66 12.47 14.59 -15.46
C LEU A 66 13.40 15.68 -14.94
N GLY A 67 14.60 15.32 -14.46
CA GLY A 67 15.56 16.24 -13.86
C GLY A 67 15.08 16.86 -12.55
N ALA A 68 14.34 16.13 -11.74
CA ALA A 68 13.73 16.68 -10.54
C ALA A 68 13.68 15.68 -9.38
N ASP A 69 13.78 16.21 -8.17
CA ASP A 69 13.47 15.49 -6.94
C ASP A 69 11.96 15.36 -6.77
N ILE A 70 11.47 14.15 -6.65
CA ILE A 70 10.05 13.83 -6.50
C ILE A 70 9.68 13.38 -5.10
N GLY A 71 8.40 13.46 -4.77
CA GLY A 71 7.83 12.79 -3.60
C GLY A 71 6.89 11.67 -4.04
N LEU A 72 6.79 10.59 -3.25
CA LEU A 72 5.84 9.54 -3.54
C LEU A 72 5.24 8.92 -2.29
N LEU A 73 4.01 8.42 -2.45
CA LEU A 73 3.30 7.57 -1.52
C LEU A 73 3.30 6.16 -2.08
N SER A 74 3.72 5.18 -1.31
CA SER A 74 3.73 3.76 -1.70
C SER A 74 2.80 2.94 -0.82
N VAL A 75 2.02 2.04 -1.43
CA VAL A 75 1.09 1.12 -0.75
C VAL A 75 1.36 -0.30 -1.19
N LEU A 76 1.59 -1.20 -0.23
CA LEU A 76 1.79 -2.61 -0.49
C LEU A 76 0.46 -3.34 -0.70
N HIS A 77 0.40 -4.11 -1.77
CA HIS A 77 -0.60 -5.15 -2.00
C HIS A 77 0.09 -6.49 -2.16
N THR A 78 -0.54 -7.55 -1.66
CA THR A 78 0.06 -8.91 -1.70
C THR A 78 -0.79 -9.91 -2.48
N TRP A 79 -1.93 -9.49 -3.04
CA TRP A 79 -2.90 -10.37 -3.69
C TRP A 79 -3.22 -10.02 -5.12
N GLY A 80 -3.42 -11.04 -5.93
CA GLY A 80 -4.08 -10.93 -7.23
C GLY A 80 -5.62 -11.00 -7.10
N GLN A 81 -6.32 -10.88 -8.23
CA GLN A 81 -7.78 -10.98 -8.27
C GLN A 81 -8.31 -12.36 -7.83
N ASN A 82 -7.53 -13.41 -8.06
CA ASN A 82 -7.81 -14.80 -7.70
C ASN A 82 -7.33 -15.18 -6.28
N LEU A 83 -6.94 -14.20 -5.46
CA LEU A 83 -6.40 -14.36 -4.12
C LEU A 83 -5.07 -15.13 -4.04
N GLN A 84 -4.36 -15.27 -5.15
CA GLN A 84 -2.99 -15.80 -5.11
C GLN A 84 -2.01 -14.73 -4.63
N HIS A 85 -0.91 -15.18 -4.03
CA HIS A 85 0.15 -14.30 -3.56
C HIS A 85 0.83 -13.63 -4.75
N HIS A 86 0.65 -12.31 -4.83
CA HIS A 86 1.15 -11.46 -5.91
C HIS A 86 1.61 -10.12 -5.35
N PRO A 87 2.77 -10.07 -4.68
CA PRO A 87 3.25 -8.85 -4.04
C PRO A 87 3.62 -7.79 -5.06
N HIS A 88 3.04 -6.61 -4.88
CA HIS A 88 3.29 -5.44 -5.70
C HIS A 88 3.07 -4.15 -4.90
N VAL A 89 3.71 -3.09 -5.33
CA VAL A 89 3.61 -1.77 -4.68
C VAL A 89 2.98 -0.78 -5.65
N HIS A 90 1.92 -0.12 -5.17
CA HIS A 90 1.32 1.02 -5.84
C HIS A 90 2.00 2.29 -5.38
N CYS A 91 2.60 3.03 -6.30
CA CYS A 91 3.24 4.30 -6.06
C CYS A 91 2.39 5.42 -6.66
N VAL A 92 2.05 6.41 -5.84
CA VAL A 92 1.36 7.63 -6.24
C VAL A 92 2.35 8.78 -6.22
N VAL A 93 2.57 9.39 -7.36
CA VAL A 93 3.60 10.39 -7.60
C VAL A 93 2.97 11.65 -8.19
N PRO A 94 3.24 12.86 -7.66
CA PRO A 94 2.81 14.10 -8.31
C PRO A 94 3.34 14.19 -9.75
N ALA A 95 2.63 14.89 -10.61
CA ALA A 95 3.04 15.14 -11.98
C ALA A 95 4.16 16.22 -12.04
N GLY A 96 5.28 15.95 -11.39
CA GLY A 96 6.46 16.80 -11.32
C GLY A 96 7.21 16.67 -10.00
N GLY A 97 8.23 17.51 -9.84
CA GLY A 97 9.10 17.58 -8.68
C GLY A 97 9.79 18.92 -8.54
N LEU A 98 10.61 19.06 -7.51
CA LEU A 98 11.51 20.19 -7.36
C LEU A 98 12.78 19.98 -8.18
N ASP A 99 13.27 20.98 -8.86
CA ASP A 99 14.62 20.91 -9.41
C ASP A 99 15.66 20.67 -8.31
N ILE A 100 16.91 20.42 -8.71
CA ILE A 100 17.97 20.01 -7.77
C ILE A 100 18.20 21.08 -6.69
N ASP A 101 18.06 22.36 -7.07
CA ASP A 101 18.27 23.50 -6.16
C ASP A 101 17.00 23.85 -5.36
N GLY A 102 15.89 23.18 -5.65
CA GLY A 102 14.60 23.46 -5.03
C GLY A 102 14.01 24.82 -5.40
N SER A 103 14.52 25.50 -6.45
CA SER A 103 14.13 26.85 -6.82
C SER A 103 12.84 26.92 -7.62
N ARG A 104 12.52 25.85 -8.37
CA ARG A 104 11.36 25.79 -9.26
C ARG A 104 10.70 24.40 -9.25
N TRP A 105 9.45 24.37 -9.68
CA TRP A 105 8.73 23.14 -9.95
C TRP A 105 8.94 22.71 -11.40
N VAL A 106 9.47 21.50 -11.59
CA VAL A 106 9.60 20.86 -12.91
C VAL A 106 8.37 19.99 -13.13
N ALA A 107 7.53 20.40 -14.09
CA ALA A 107 6.31 19.66 -14.41
C ALA A 107 6.61 18.47 -15.33
N ALA A 108 6.03 17.33 -15.05
CA ALA A 108 6.02 16.19 -15.97
C ALA A 108 5.03 16.42 -17.12
N SER A 109 5.25 15.74 -18.25
CA SER A 109 4.28 15.72 -19.34
C SER A 109 2.93 15.17 -18.86
N ARG A 110 1.83 15.73 -19.39
CA ARG A 110 0.48 15.26 -19.04
C ARG A 110 0.21 13.80 -19.42
N LYS A 111 0.89 13.28 -20.43
CA LYS A 111 0.67 11.93 -20.96
C LYS A 111 1.75 10.92 -20.55
N PHE A 112 2.89 11.41 -20.10
CA PHE A 112 4.08 10.59 -19.85
C PHE A 112 4.83 11.09 -18.61
N PHE A 113 5.17 10.17 -17.72
CA PHE A 113 5.94 10.50 -16.52
C PHE A 113 7.41 10.08 -16.66
N LEU A 114 7.66 8.78 -16.68
CA LEU A 114 8.98 8.19 -16.79
C LEU A 114 8.93 6.95 -17.69
N PRO A 115 10.02 6.60 -18.39
CA PRO A 115 10.03 5.46 -19.31
C PRO A 115 9.93 4.13 -18.55
N VAL A 116 8.82 3.42 -18.72
CA VAL A 116 8.49 2.17 -18.01
C VAL A 116 9.57 1.10 -18.17
N ARG A 117 10.19 1.00 -19.36
CA ARG A 117 11.29 0.04 -19.62
C ARG A 117 12.54 0.37 -18.79
N VAL A 118 12.86 1.65 -18.61
CA VAL A 118 13.97 2.08 -17.75
C VAL A 118 13.65 1.74 -16.30
N LEU A 119 12.44 2.09 -15.83
CA LEU A 119 11.98 1.75 -14.49
C LEU A 119 12.06 0.25 -14.22
N SER A 120 11.62 -0.60 -15.17
CA SER A 120 11.67 -2.06 -15.06
C SER A 120 13.11 -2.57 -14.87
N ARG A 121 14.03 -2.11 -15.71
CA ARG A 121 15.44 -2.55 -15.68
C ARG A 121 16.16 -2.10 -14.41
N VAL A 122 16.00 -0.84 -14.02
CA VAL A 122 16.60 -0.29 -12.80
C VAL A 122 16.03 -0.98 -11.55
N PHE A 123 14.71 -1.18 -11.50
CA PHE A 123 14.05 -1.88 -10.39
C PHE A 123 14.56 -3.33 -10.27
N ARG A 124 14.58 -4.08 -11.36
CA ARG A 124 15.12 -5.44 -11.40
C ARG A 124 16.56 -5.49 -10.90
N GLY A 125 17.42 -4.62 -11.40
CA GLY A 125 18.82 -4.55 -10.98
C GLY A 125 18.97 -4.27 -9.49
N LYS A 126 18.27 -3.26 -8.97
CA LYS A 126 18.31 -2.91 -7.54
C LYS A 126 17.78 -4.04 -6.65
N PHE A 127 16.65 -4.64 -7.02
CA PHE A 127 16.03 -5.70 -6.22
C PHE A 127 16.90 -6.95 -6.16
N THR A 128 17.43 -7.41 -7.29
CA THR A 128 18.27 -8.61 -7.35
C THR A 128 19.63 -8.39 -6.71
N ALA A 129 20.24 -7.21 -6.85
CA ALA A 129 21.48 -6.87 -6.15
C ALA A 129 21.26 -6.89 -4.61
N ALA A 130 20.15 -6.33 -4.13
CA ALA A 130 19.84 -6.35 -2.72
C ALA A 130 19.50 -7.77 -2.21
N LEU A 131 18.83 -8.62 -3.01
CA LEU A 131 18.63 -10.04 -2.65
C LEU A 131 19.96 -10.77 -2.49
N ARG A 132 20.90 -10.54 -3.41
CA ARG A 132 22.25 -11.11 -3.31
C ARG A 132 22.95 -10.66 -2.03
N GLN A 133 22.85 -9.38 -1.70
CA GLN A 133 23.42 -8.85 -0.47
C GLN A 133 22.80 -9.49 0.78
N LEU A 134 21.49 -9.67 0.80
CA LEU A 134 20.78 -10.33 1.91
C LEU A 134 21.21 -11.79 2.09
N LEU A 135 21.52 -12.51 1.01
CA LEU A 135 22.08 -13.84 1.10
C LEU A 135 23.49 -13.81 1.74
N LEU A 136 24.37 -12.91 1.27
CA LEU A 136 25.71 -12.75 1.83
C LEU A 136 25.72 -12.37 3.30
N GLU A 137 24.69 -11.67 3.76
CA GLU A 137 24.49 -11.27 5.16
C GLU A 137 23.74 -12.32 5.98
N ASP A 138 23.48 -13.51 5.43
CA ASP A 138 22.73 -14.61 6.07
C ASP A 138 21.38 -14.17 6.67
N LYS A 139 20.69 -13.26 5.97
CA LYS A 139 19.40 -12.68 6.41
C LYS A 139 18.18 -13.37 5.80
N LEU A 140 18.38 -14.25 4.82
CA LEU A 140 17.31 -14.97 4.14
C LEU A 140 17.06 -16.31 4.81
N GLN A 141 15.78 -16.64 4.97
CA GLN A 141 15.33 -17.95 5.43
C GLN A 141 14.92 -18.82 4.26
N PHE A 142 15.34 -20.07 4.27
CA PHE A 142 15.02 -21.06 3.26
C PHE A 142 14.53 -22.34 3.93
N HIS A 143 13.26 -22.70 3.67
CA HIS A 143 12.65 -23.90 4.23
C HIS A 143 11.99 -24.74 3.15
N GLY A 144 11.96 -26.05 3.32
CA GLY A 144 11.33 -27.01 2.43
C GLY A 144 11.88 -26.91 1.00
N SER A 145 11.05 -26.69 0.02
CA SER A 145 11.46 -26.62 -1.40
C SER A 145 12.49 -25.54 -1.72
N LEU A 146 12.70 -24.55 -0.84
CA LEU A 146 13.65 -23.46 -1.03
C LEU A 146 15.01 -23.71 -0.39
N GLU A 147 15.19 -24.77 0.43
CA GLU A 147 16.47 -25.08 1.11
C GLU A 147 17.66 -25.11 0.17
N GLN A 148 17.48 -25.63 -1.03
CA GLN A 148 18.52 -25.65 -2.04
C GLN A 148 19.01 -24.26 -2.49
N LEU A 149 18.23 -23.19 -2.26
CA LEU A 149 18.62 -21.81 -2.56
C LEU A 149 19.55 -21.21 -1.49
N ALA A 150 19.77 -21.87 -0.38
CA ALA A 150 20.79 -21.48 0.60
C ALA A 150 22.20 -21.60 0.01
N ASP A 151 22.39 -22.47 -0.98
CA ASP A 151 23.64 -22.58 -1.72
C ASP A 151 23.86 -21.35 -2.63
N PRO A 152 25.00 -20.63 -2.50
CA PRO A 152 25.26 -19.40 -3.24
C PRO A 152 25.25 -19.56 -4.76
N GLU A 153 25.69 -20.73 -5.28
CA GLU A 153 25.71 -20.98 -6.72
C GLU A 153 24.30 -21.20 -7.27
N ARG A 154 23.48 -21.96 -6.57
CA ARG A 154 22.08 -22.18 -6.92
C ARG A 154 21.29 -20.88 -6.84
N PHE A 155 21.52 -20.07 -5.80
CA PHE A 155 20.89 -18.76 -5.68
C PHE A 155 21.33 -17.80 -6.81
N ARG A 156 22.61 -17.81 -7.18
CA ARG A 156 23.10 -17.03 -8.32
C ARG A 156 22.41 -17.45 -9.63
N LYS A 157 22.24 -18.76 -9.85
CA LYS A 157 21.52 -19.30 -11.01
C LYS A 157 20.05 -18.87 -11.00
N PHE A 158 19.38 -18.95 -9.84
CA PHE A 158 18.02 -18.45 -9.65
C PHE A 158 17.91 -16.96 -9.99
N LEU A 159 18.81 -16.11 -9.48
CA LEU A 159 18.80 -14.68 -9.81
C LEU A 159 19.01 -14.43 -11.31
N ARG A 160 19.87 -15.20 -11.99
CA ARG A 160 20.04 -15.08 -13.45
C ARG A 160 18.75 -15.38 -14.20
N GLN A 161 17.98 -16.37 -13.79
CA GLN A 161 16.69 -16.70 -14.40
C GLN A 161 15.70 -15.53 -14.31
N LEU A 162 15.75 -14.75 -13.22
CA LEU A 162 14.91 -13.55 -13.07
C LEU A 162 15.24 -12.45 -14.09
N PHE A 163 16.44 -12.46 -14.68
CA PHE A 163 16.85 -11.51 -15.73
C PHE A 163 16.38 -11.90 -17.12
N THR A 164 15.96 -13.14 -17.35
CA THR A 164 15.51 -13.60 -18.68
C THR A 164 14.19 -12.97 -19.10
N ARG A 165 13.44 -12.40 -18.14
CA ARG A 165 12.15 -11.74 -18.38
C ARG A 165 12.20 -10.28 -17.97
N GLU A 166 11.41 -9.45 -18.63
CA GLU A 166 11.19 -8.09 -18.15
C GLU A 166 10.21 -8.12 -16.98
N TRP A 167 10.54 -7.34 -15.93
CA TRP A 167 9.66 -7.20 -14.78
C TRP A 167 8.56 -6.20 -15.08
N VAL A 168 7.35 -6.50 -14.63
CA VAL A 168 6.20 -5.67 -14.92
C VAL A 168 6.23 -4.41 -14.06
N VAL A 169 6.45 -3.28 -14.74
CA VAL A 169 6.17 -1.96 -14.20
C VAL A 169 5.08 -1.33 -15.06
N TYR A 170 4.03 -0.85 -14.42
CA TYR A 170 2.91 -0.25 -15.10
C TYR A 170 2.72 1.19 -14.64
N ALA A 171 2.58 2.12 -15.58
CA ALA A 171 2.32 3.53 -15.31
C ALA A 171 1.00 3.93 -15.97
N LYS A 172 0.04 4.38 -15.18
CA LYS A 172 -1.20 4.99 -15.69
C LYS A 172 -1.00 6.49 -15.90
N PRO A 173 -1.54 7.03 -17.00
CA PRO A 173 -1.72 8.46 -17.15
C PRO A 173 -2.45 9.05 -15.93
N PRO A 174 -2.30 10.35 -15.67
CA PRO A 174 -2.99 10.99 -14.54
C PRO A 174 -4.49 10.81 -14.66
N PHE A 175 -5.11 10.30 -13.63
CA PHE A 175 -6.55 10.13 -13.55
C PHE A 175 -7.09 10.95 -12.38
N GLY A 176 -7.82 12.01 -12.70
CA GLY A 176 -8.42 12.88 -11.67
C GLY A 176 -7.40 13.57 -10.77
N GLY A 177 -7.92 14.38 -9.85
CA GLY A 177 -7.10 15.04 -8.82
C GLY A 177 -6.66 14.08 -7.70
N ALA A 178 -5.93 14.63 -6.75
CA ALA A 178 -5.43 13.93 -5.58
C ALA A 178 -6.51 13.14 -4.82
N GLU A 179 -7.72 13.65 -4.81
CA GLU A 179 -8.86 13.02 -4.16
C GLU A 179 -9.23 11.66 -4.76
N HIS A 180 -9.25 11.54 -6.09
CA HIS A 180 -9.52 10.29 -6.79
C HIS A 180 -8.47 9.22 -6.47
N VAL A 181 -7.19 9.62 -6.42
CA VAL A 181 -6.08 8.73 -6.05
C VAL A 181 -6.21 8.29 -4.60
N LEU A 182 -6.52 9.21 -3.70
CA LEU A 182 -6.66 8.92 -2.28
C LEU A 182 -7.88 8.03 -2.00
N ASN A 183 -9.01 8.30 -2.65
CA ASN A 183 -10.20 7.46 -2.55
C ASN A 183 -9.96 6.06 -3.13
N TYR A 184 -9.21 5.96 -4.24
CA TYR A 184 -8.77 4.68 -4.78
C TYR A 184 -7.91 3.91 -3.76
N LEU A 185 -6.88 4.56 -3.20
CA LEU A 185 -5.99 3.95 -2.21
C LEU A 185 -6.71 3.63 -0.90
N ALA A 186 -7.61 4.50 -0.42
CA ALA A 186 -8.38 4.27 0.79
C ALA A 186 -9.23 2.99 0.71
N ARG A 187 -9.77 2.67 -0.47
CA ARG A 187 -10.51 1.42 -0.68
C ARG A 187 -9.66 0.18 -0.46
N TYR A 188 -8.35 0.26 -0.72
CA TYR A 188 -7.42 -0.86 -0.62
C TYR A 188 -6.66 -0.90 0.71
N THR A 189 -6.58 0.21 1.44
CA THR A 189 -5.83 0.26 2.71
C THR A 189 -6.53 -0.47 3.86
N HIS A 190 -7.85 -0.56 3.81
CA HIS A 190 -8.66 -1.19 4.87
C HIS A 190 -9.12 -2.63 4.53
N ARG A 191 -8.85 -3.10 3.32
CA ARG A 191 -9.27 -4.43 2.87
C ARG A 191 -8.10 -5.39 2.88
N VAL A 192 -8.33 -6.58 3.39
CA VAL A 192 -7.42 -7.71 3.23
C VAL A 192 -7.97 -8.56 2.09
N ALA A 193 -7.20 -8.67 1.01
CA ALA A 193 -7.37 -9.57 -0.12
C ALA A 193 -8.72 -9.51 -0.88
N ILE A 194 -9.87 -9.55 -0.21
CA ILE A 194 -11.19 -9.61 -0.85
C ILE A 194 -12.20 -8.71 -0.11
N SER A 195 -13.19 -8.21 -0.84
CA SER A 195 -14.32 -7.46 -0.28
C SER A 195 -15.59 -8.33 -0.25
N ASN A 196 -16.43 -8.12 0.74
CA ASN A 196 -17.63 -8.93 0.96
C ASN A 196 -18.53 -9.02 -0.29
N HIS A 197 -18.68 -7.94 -1.07
CA HIS A 197 -19.49 -7.95 -2.29
C HIS A 197 -18.95 -8.84 -3.42
N ARG A 198 -17.71 -9.33 -3.30
CA ARG A 198 -17.15 -10.32 -4.23
C ARG A 198 -17.52 -11.74 -3.85
N LEU A 199 -17.88 -12.00 -2.60
CA LEU A 199 -18.39 -13.31 -2.17
C LEU A 199 -19.77 -13.53 -2.81
N VAL A 200 -19.95 -14.69 -3.42
CA VAL A 200 -21.18 -15.04 -4.13
C VAL A 200 -21.98 -16.05 -3.36
N ALA A 201 -21.33 -17.12 -2.90
CA ALA A 201 -21.97 -18.20 -2.18
C ALA A 201 -20.98 -18.92 -1.25
N PHE A 202 -21.53 -19.52 -0.20
CA PHE A 202 -20.89 -20.51 0.64
C PHE A 202 -21.83 -21.71 0.70
N LYS A 203 -21.45 -22.82 0.09
CA LYS A 203 -22.29 -24.03 0.01
C LYS A 203 -21.43 -25.27 -0.09
N ASP A 204 -21.81 -26.34 0.57
CA ASP A 204 -21.17 -27.67 0.49
C ASP A 204 -19.65 -27.58 0.68
N ASP A 205 -19.22 -26.87 1.74
CA ASP A 205 -17.82 -26.61 2.07
C ASP A 205 -16.99 -25.94 0.95
N HIS A 206 -17.67 -25.19 0.08
CA HIS A 206 -17.04 -24.42 -0.99
C HIS A 206 -17.40 -22.94 -0.90
N VAL A 207 -16.44 -22.08 -1.22
CA VAL A 207 -16.60 -20.63 -1.32
C VAL A 207 -16.51 -20.21 -2.78
N SER A 208 -17.55 -19.54 -3.25
CA SER A 208 -17.61 -18.96 -4.59
C SER A 208 -17.43 -17.45 -4.53
N PHE A 209 -16.53 -16.88 -5.33
CA PHE A 209 -16.29 -15.45 -5.36
C PHE A 209 -16.01 -14.92 -6.77
N ARG A 210 -16.37 -13.66 -7.02
CA ARG A 210 -16.11 -12.95 -8.28
C ARG A 210 -14.66 -12.53 -8.36
N TRP A 211 -14.04 -12.70 -9.53
CA TRP A 211 -12.72 -12.22 -9.82
C TRP A 211 -12.63 -11.69 -11.25
N LYS A 212 -11.70 -10.78 -11.52
CA LYS A 212 -11.45 -10.24 -12.83
C LYS A 212 -10.25 -10.92 -13.44
N ASP A 213 -10.47 -11.59 -14.58
CA ASP A 213 -9.41 -12.27 -15.32
C ASP A 213 -8.78 -11.28 -16.31
N TYR A 214 -7.64 -10.72 -15.91
CA TYR A 214 -6.91 -9.76 -16.74
C TYR A 214 -6.19 -10.41 -17.93
N ALA A 215 -5.94 -11.72 -17.91
CA ALA A 215 -5.38 -12.45 -19.03
C ALA A 215 -6.45 -12.81 -20.08
N GLY A 216 -7.70 -12.94 -19.66
CA GLY A 216 -8.86 -13.24 -20.51
C GLY A 216 -9.77 -12.01 -20.70
N ASP A 217 -9.36 -11.03 -21.49
CA ASP A 217 -10.13 -9.83 -21.87
C ASP A 217 -10.72 -9.02 -20.69
N SER A 218 -10.12 -9.11 -19.52
CA SER A 218 -10.61 -8.43 -18.32
C SER A 218 -12.05 -8.81 -17.94
N LYS A 219 -12.52 -10.01 -18.29
CA LYS A 219 -13.87 -10.49 -17.98
C LYS A 219 -14.05 -10.81 -16.52
N GLN A 220 -15.24 -10.55 -16.00
CA GLN A 220 -15.62 -11.03 -14.66
C GLN A 220 -15.97 -12.50 -14.73
N LYS A 221 -15.34 -13.29 -13.87
CA LYS A 221 -15.59 -14.74 -13.70
C LYS A 221 -15.92 -15.03 -12.24
N VAL A 222 -16.54 -16.18 -12.00
CA VAL A 222 -16.73 -16.75 -10.66
C VAL A 222 -15.73 -17.88 -10.50
N MET A 223 -15.06 -17.92 -9.34
CA MET A 223 -14.18 -18.99 -8.94
C MET A 223 -14.77 -19.65 -7.70
N THR A 224 -14.84 -20.98 -7.72
CA THR A 224 -15.26 -21.80 -6.59
C THR A 224 -14.06 -22.62 -6.13
N VAL A 225 -13.77 -22.60 -4.86
CA VAL A 225 -12.68 -23.35 -4.21
C VAL A 225 -13.20 -23.94 -2.90
N SER A 226 -12.54 -24.99 -2.39
CA SER A 226 -12.84 -25.50 -1.05
C SER A 226 -12.60 -24.42 0.01
N THR A 227 -13.29 -24.53 1.14
CA THR A 227 -13.14 -23.60 2.28
C THR A 227 -11.69 -23.53 2.74
N ASP A 228 -11.01 -24.67 2.84
CA ASP A 228 -9.59 -24.72 3.23
C ASP A 228 -8.69 -23.95 2.26
N GLU A 229 -8.89 -24.13 0.95
CA GLU A 229 -8.12 -23.43 -0.07
C GLU A 229 -8.44 -21.91 -0.07
N PHE A 230 -9.69 -21.54 0.18
CA PHE A 230 -10.07 -20.13 0.34
C PHE A 230 -9.37 -19.51 1.56
N LEU A 231 -9.42 -20.19 2.70
CA LEU A 231 -8.78 -19.75 3.93
C LEU A 231 -7.25 -19.66 3.75
N ARG A 232 -6.64 -20.68 3.15
CA ARG A 232 -5.22 -20.67 2.83
C ARG A 232 -4.85 -19.46 1.99
N ARG A 233 -5.58 -19.20 0.88
CA ARG A 233 -5.35 -18.02 0.03
C ARG A 233 -5.57 -16.71 0.78
N PHE A 234 -6.55 -16.64 1.66
CA PHE A 234 -6.83 -15.45 2.45
C PHE A 234 -5.74 -15.17 3.48
N LEU A 235 -5.34 -16.19 4.23
CA LEU A 235 -4.39 -16.08 5.34
C LEU A 235 -2.96 -15.75 4.90
N ILE A 236 -2.54 -16.16 3.71
CA ILE A 236 -1.20 -15.80 3.20
C ILE A 236 -1.02 -14.28 3.04
N HIS A 237 -2.12 -13.49 2.96
CA HIS A 237 -2.09 -12.04 2.85
C HIS A 237 -2.06 -11.32 4.20
N VAL A 238 -2.15 -12.04 5.31
CA VAL A 238 -1.95 -11.47 6.64
C VAL A 238 -0.51 -10.97 6.75
N LEU A 239 -0.38 -9.68 7.03
CA LEU A 239 0.92 -9.03 7.13
C LEU A 239 1.56 -9.26 8.50
N PRO A 240 2.89 -9.28 8.59
CA PRO A 240 3.59 -9.35 9.87
C PRO A 240 3.17 -8.21 10.80
N LYS A 241 3.04 -8.51 12.11
CA LYS A 241 2.68 -7.51 13.12
C LYS A 241 3.61 -6.30 13.03
N GLY A 242 3.02 -5.09 12.98
CA GLY A 242 3.77 -3.84 12.91
C GLY A 242 4.37 -3.49 11.52
N LEU A 243 4.09 -4.25 10.47
CA LEU A 243 4.50 -3.87 9.12
C LEU A 243 3.70 -2.64 8.66
N VAL A 244 4.42 -1.54 8.39
CA VAL A 244 3.81 -0.32 7.85
C VAL A 244 3.51 -0.52 6.37
N ARG A 245 2.21 -0.54 6.05
CA ARG A 245 1.67 -0.83 4.71
C ARG A 245 1.70 0.35 3.75
N ILE A 246 1.76 1.57 4.29
CA ILE A 246 1.79 2.82 3.54
C ILE A 246 3.05 3.56 3.91
N ARG A 247 3.88 3.91 2.91
CA ARG A 247 5.15 4.61 3.14
C ARG A 247 5.29 5.82 2.25
N HIS A 248 6.02 6.81 2.76
CA HIS A 248 6.29 8.07 2.08
C HIS A 248 7.79 8.19 1.81
N PHE A 249 8.14 8.60 0.59
CA PHE A 249 9.54 8.71 0.16
C PHE A 249 9.80 10.06 -0.55
N GLY A 250 11.08 10.38 -0.73
CA GLY A 250 11.53 11.60 -1.38
C GLY A 250 11.03 12.85 -0.64
N LEU A 251 10.45 13.80 -1.35
CA LEU A 251 9.89 15.04 -0.79
C LEU A 251 8.79 14.79 0.24
N PHE A 252 8.16 13.60 0.23
CA PHE A 252 7.11 13.23 1.18
C PHE A 252 7.62 12.44 2.38
N ALA A 253 8.92 12.15 2.45
CA ALA A 253 9.52 11.47 3.60
C ALA A 253 9.30 12.30 4.89
N ASN A 254 8.95 11.61 5.99
CA ASN A 254 8.55 12.27 7.25
C ASN A 254 9.51 13.35 7.73
N ARG A 255 10.82 13.13 7.59
CA ARG A 255 11.87 14.03 8.07
C ARG A 255 11.89 15.39 7.36
N LYS A 256 11.59 15.43 6.04
CA LYS A 256 11.67 16.65 5.21
C LYS A 256 10.30 17.17 4.77
N ARG A 257 9.24 16.44 5.05
CA ARG A 257 7.90 16.65 4.46
C ARG A 257 7.37 18.05 4.64
N SER A 258 7.37 18.60 5.84
CA SER A 258 6.76 19.90 6.12
C SER A 258 7.40 21.01 5.29
N ALA A 259 8.73 21.09 5.28
CA ALA A 259 9.48 22.08 4.50
C ALA A 259 9.28 21.85 2.98
N SER A 260 9.38 20.60 2.52
CA SER A 260 9.21 20.27 1.11
C SER A 260 7.80 20.60 0.61
N LEU A 261 6.76 20.30 1.39
CA LEU A 261 5.37 20.61 1.01
C LEU A 261 5.11 22.12 0.96
N LEU A 262 5.62 22.88 1.93
CA LEU A 262 5.52 24.35 1.90
C LEU A 262 6.18 24.92 0.65
N ARG A 263 7.40 24.48 0.33
CA ARG A 263 8.13 24.92 -0.86
C ARG A 263 7.37 24.57 -2.13
N CYS A 264 6.90 23.33 -2.29
CA CYS A 264 6.13 22.91 -3.45
C CYS A 264 4.83 23.72 -3.62
N ARG A 265 4.09 23.98 -2.53
CA ARG A 265 2.87 24.78 -2.56
C ARG A 265 3.13 26.21 -2.98
N PHE A 266 4.17 26.81 -2.43
CA PHE A 266 4.60 28.16 -2.80
C PHE A 266 4.89 28.26 -4.31
N LEU A 267 5.71 27.36 -4.83
CA LEU A 267 6.09 27.35 -6.25
C LEU A 267 4.91 27.04 -7.18
N LEU A 268 3.98 26.20 -6.76
CA LEU A 268 2.78 25.86 -7.51
C LEU A 268 1.65 26.87 -7.36
N ARG A 269 1.82 27.92 -6.54
CA ARG A 269 0.78 28.89 -6.16
C ARG A 269 -0.51 28.21 -5.70
N VAL A 270 -0.39 27.08 -5.01
CA VAL A 270 -1.52 26.37 -4.43
C VAL A 270 -1.81 27.00 -3.08
N THR A 271 -2.84 27.79 -3.00
CA THR A 271 -3.38 28.25 -1.71
C THR A 271 -3.72 27.01 -0.88
N ALA A 272 -3.29 26.98 0.38
CA ALA A 272 -3.69 25.91 1.27
C ALA A 272 -5.21 25.81 1.24
N LEU A 273 -5.76 24.66 0.85
CA LEU A 273 -7.18 24.44 1.01
C LEU A 273 -7.51 24.74 2.46
N PRO A 274 -8.57 25.52 2.74
CA PRO A 274 -9.04 25.69 4.10
C PRO A 274 -9.12 24.30 4.72
N GLN A 275 -8.50 24.13 5.87
CA GLN A 275 -8.78 22.92 6.65
C GLN A 275 -10.27 22.97 6.89
N GLU A 276 -11.03 22.04 6.29
CA GLU A 276 -12.40 21.85 6.74
C GLU A 276 -12.31 21.78 8.28
N PRO A 277 -13.07 22.64 8.97
CA PRO A 277 -13.07 22.61 10.41
C PRO A 277 -13.27 21.15 10.81
N THR A 278 -12.38 20.65 11.65
CA THR A 278 -12.50 19.28 12.18
C THR A 278 -13.96 19.15 12.59
N PRO A 279 -14.77 18.26 11.97
CA PRO A 279 -16.16 18.19 12.29
C PRO A 279 -16.26 18.14 13.80
N ALA A 280 -16.94 19.12 14.39
CA ALA A 280 -17.09 19.24 15.82
C ALA A 280 -17.42 17.83 16.32
N ALA A 281 -16.69 17.36 17.32
CA ALA A 281 -16.80 15.97 17.79
C ALA A 281 -18.29 15.64 17.86
N GLN A 282 -18.77 14.76 16.97
CA GLN A 282 -20.21 14.42 16.95
C GLN A 282 -20.55 14.02 18.36
N GLN A 283 -21.36 14.85 19.03
CA GLN A 283 -21.84 14.55 20.35
C GLN A 283 -22.56 13.21 20.24
N ILE A 284 -21.96 12.19 20.84
CA ILE A 284 -22.61 10.88 20.93
C ILE A 284 -23.79 11.08 21.83
N ARG A 285 -25.00 10.84 21.30
CA ARG A 285 -26.22 10.96 22.07
C ARG A 285 -26.65 9.61 22.61
N CYS A 286 -27.22 9.61 23.77
CA CYS A 286 -27.79 8.42 24.40
C CYS A 286 -28.90 7.83 23.49
N PRO A 287 -28.87 6.52 23.16
CA PRO A 287 -29.88 5.91 22.31
C PRO A 287 -31.26 5.82 22.98
N LEU A 288 -31.35 6.01 24.30
CA LEU A 288 -32.60 5.94 25.07
C LEU A 288 -33.24 7.33 25.28
N CYS A 289 -32.46 8.36 25.67
CA CYS A 289 -32.98 9.67 26.01
C CYS A 289 -32.50 10.80 25.07
N ALA A 290 -31.68 10.50 24.07
CA ALA A 290 -31.09 11.46 23.13
C ALA A 290 -30.19 12.55 23.76
N GLU A 291 -29.93 12.53 25.06
CA GLU A 291 -29.04 13.48 25.73
C GLU A 291 -27.57 13.30 25.31
N PRO A 292 -26.76 14.37 25.35
CA PRO A 292 -25.34 14.30 25.04
C PRO A 292 -24.59 13.37 26.01
N MET A 293 -23.83 12.43 25.47
CA MET A 293 -22.96 11.55 26.26
C MET A 293 -21.52 12.07 26.25
N LEU A 294 -20.90 12.08 27.41
CA LEU A 294 -19.46 12.33 27.56
C LEU A 294 -18.68 11.03 27.33
N VAL A 295 -17.63 11.10 26.51
CA VAL A 295 -16.68 9.99 26.39
C VAL A 295 -15.76 10.04 27.61
N VAL A 296 -16.03 9.20 28.58
CA VAL A 296 -15.26 9.12 29.84
C VAL A 296 -13.92 8.41 29.61
N GLU A 297 -13.93 7.35 28.78
CA GLU A 297 -12.73 6.57 28.50
C GLU A 297 -12.79 5.97 27.09
N ARG A 298 -11.62 5.84 26.44
CA ARG A 298 -11.44 5.08 25.21
C ARG A 298 -10.62 3.83 25.47
N ILE A 299 -11.28 2.71 25.56
CA ILE A 299 -10.64 1.42 25.78
C ILE A 299 -10.03 0.94 24.47
N THR A 300 -8.74 0.59 24.50
CA THR A 300 -8.06 -0.01 23.35
C THR A 300 -8.37 -1.52 23.28
N SER A 301 -8.19 -2.12 22.10
CA SER A 301 -8.40 -3.58 21.92
C SER A 301 -7.55 -4.41 22.89
N HIS A 302 -6.37 -3.94 23.27
CA HIS A 302 -5.50 -4.58 24.24
C HIS A 302 -6.08 -4.51 25.67
N GLN A 303 -6.66 -3.38 26.06
CA GLN A 303 -7.31 -3.21 27.36
C GLN A 303 -8.60 -4.03 27.48
N LEU A 304 -9.32 -4.21 26.36
CA LEU A 304 -10.50 -5.09 26.31
C LEU A 304 -10.14 -6.57 26.52
N LEU A 305 -8.98 -7.01 26.03
CA LEU A 305 -8.53 -8.40 26.16
C LEU A 305 -7.90 -8.68 27.54
N SER A 306 -7.46 -7.65 28.26
CA SER A 306 -6.84 -7.76 29.60
C SER A 306 -7.79 -7.38 30.74
N ALA A 307 -8.99 -6.94 30.46
CA ALA A 307 -9.97 -6.62 31.49
C ALA A 307 -10.53 -7.92 32.10
N PRO A 308 -10.52 -8.08 33.43
CA PRO A 308 -11.24 -9.18 34.06
C PRO A 308 -12.72 -9.06 33.73
N ALA A 309 -13.39 -10.20 33.53
CA ALA A 309 -14.81 -10.24 33.20
C ALA A 309 -15.61 -9.38 34.19
N MET A 310 -16.14 -8.26 33.70
CA MET A 310 -16.98 -7.39 34.53
C MET A 310 -18.26 -8.15 34.89
N SER A 311 -18.48 -8.36 36.18
CA SER A 311 -19.77 -8.82 36.69
C SER A 311 -20.86 -7.82 36.27
N PRO A 312 -22.04 -8.27 35.83
CA PRO A 312 -23.09 -7.36 35.40
C PRO A 312 -23.49 -6.45 36.57
N LEU A 313 -23.38 -5.14 36.36
CA LEU A 313 -23.87 -4.13 37.26
C LEU A 313 -25.39 -4.33 37.43
N LYS A 314 -25.83 -4.72 38.63
CA LYS A 314 -27.25 -4.71 38.99
C LYS A 314 -27.75 -3.26 38.89
N PRO A 315 -28.88 -2.99 38.20
CA PRO A 315 -29.45 -1.66 38.21
C PRO A 315 -29.88 -1.33 39.63
N ARG A 316 -29.36 -0.24 40.20
CA ARG A 316 -29.94 0.36 41.39
C ARG A 316 -31.28 1.01 40.95
N LEU A 317 -32.36 0.41 41.36
CA LEU A 317 -33.65 1.04 41.39
C LEU A 317 -33.66 1.92 42.67
N ASP A 318 -33.39 3.19 42.51
CA ASP A 318 -33.75 4.17 43.55
C ASP A 318 -35.23 4.44 43.41
N SER A 319 -35.95 3.94 44.40
CA SER A 319 -37.33 4.32 44.73
C SER A 319 -37.27 5.58 45.57
N SER A 320 -37.69 6.72 45.01
CA SER A 320 -38.41 7.79 45.73
C SER A 320 -38.94 8.77 44.70
#